data_1f5e4eb2c9a155f7965bfb7e9c0134dd
#
_entry.id   1f5e4eb2c9a155f7965bfb7e9c0134dd
#
_cell.length_a   1.000
_cell.length_b   1.000
_cell.length_c   1.000
_cell.angle_alpha   90.00
_cell.angle_beta   90.00
_cell.angle_gamma   90.00
#
_symmetry.space_group_name_H-M   'P 1'
#
loop_
_entity.id
_entity.type
_entity.pdbx_description
1 polymer ?
#
loop_
_entity_poly.entity_id
_entity_poly.type
_entity_poly.pdbx_seq_one_letter_code
_entity_poly.pdbx_strand_id
1 'polypeptide(L)'
;DAHGNNVEARVDPEKLHKKEFVELWNRINHKSFYTVRFDKEKLIESAVQMLDEKLNVTTVTVKLEYGEQAARLDSKEQLEQGRGFRRTLSDQEAPKTAPLGSVRYDLIGKLVEETKLTRATIAAILQRMAPQKFAMFRLNPEEFILKTAKIINDQMATQIIEHITYNKLDAAYDTDIFTSANLRGKLGLNAMEANRSLYSHIIYDSENEKRFAGELDVNAKVAVYVKLPGGFFISTPVGKYNPDWAIAFNEGSVKHIYFIAETKGNSDAAELRGVENAKIACAKAHFAAISSESVTYSVVDSFAELMNIVS
;
A
#
# COMPACT_ATOMS: atom_id res chain seq x y z
N ASP A 1 3.92 -25.91 25.73
CA ASP A 1 5.31 -25.52 25.42
C ASP A 1 5.29 -24.32 24.44
N ALA A 2 5.33 -23.09 25.01
CA ALA A 2 5.26 -21.86 24.21
C ALA A 2 6.59 -21.51 23.50
N HIS A 3 7.65 -22.26 23.65
CA HIS A 3 8.98 -21.96 23.11
C HIS A 3 9.46 -22.89 21.98
N GLY A 4 8.77 -24.00 21.70
CA GLY A 4 9.23 -25.00 20.72
C GLY A 4 9.02 -24.67 19.25
N ASN A 5 8.18 -23.70 18.89
CA ASN A 5 7.77 -23.45 17.50
C ASN A 5 8.35 -22.19 16.87
N ASN A 6 9.20 -21.43 17.59
CA ASN A 6 9.85 -20.26 17.00
C ASN A 6 10.99 -20.71 16.07
N VAL A 7 10.98 -20.19 14.84
CA VAL A 7 11.99 -20.47 13.83
C VAL A 7 12.58 -19.17 13.30
N GLU A 8 13.83 -19.26 12.90
CA GLU A 8 14.55 -18.22 12.18
C GLU A 8 14.85 -18.72 10.78
N ALA A 9 14.36 -18.03 9.78
CA ALA A 9 14.65 -18.36 8.39
C ALA A 9 16.10 -18.00 8.07
N ARG A 10 16.92 -19.00 7.77
CA ARG A 10 18.34 -18.83 7.44
C ARG A 10 18.56 -19.04 5.96
N VAL A 11 19.45 -18.23 5.40
CA VAL A 11 19.88 -18.40 4.00
C VAL A 11 20.63 -19.73 3.85
N ASP A 12 20.29 -20.47 2.81
CA ASP A 12 21.01 -21.66 2.40
C ASP A 12 22.18 -21.24 1.50
N PRO A 13 23.45 -21.43 1.94
CA PRO A 13 24.61 -21.00 1.16
C PRO A 13 24.73 -21.70 -0.22
N GLU A 14 24.29 -22.95 -0.32
CA GLU A 14 24.35 -23.69 -1.59
C GLU A 14 23.38 -23.08 -2.61
N LYS A 15 22.18 -22.72 -2.16
CA LYS A 15 21.17 -22.07 -3.01
C LYS A 15 21.55 -20.66 -3.38
N LEU A 16 22.23 -19.92 -2.48
CA LEU A 16 22.73 -18.57 -2.77
C LEU A 16 23.73 -18.56 -3.94
N HIS A 17 24.53 -19.64 -4.08
CA HIS A 17 25.50 -19.81 -5.16
C HIS A 17 24.97 -20.63 -6.33
N LYS A 18 23.73 -21.08 -6.30
CA LYS A 18 23.12 -21.83 -7.38
C LYS A 18 23.04 -20.98 -8.64
N LYS A 19 23.42 -21.54 -9.79
CA LYS A 19 23.49 -20.83 -11.08
C LYS A 19 22.19 -20.04 -11.37
N GLU A 20 21.04 -20.69 -11.22
CA GLU A 20 19.75 -20.11 -11.52
C GLU A 20 19.41 -18.91 -10.60
N PHE A 21 19.81 -18.97 -9.33
CA PHE A 21 19.63 -17.84 -8.41
C PHE A 21 20.56 -16.68 -8.75
N VAL A 22 21.84 -16.97 -8.99
CA VAL A 22 22.84 -15.94 -9.35
C VAL A 22 22.43 -15.22 -10.64
N GLU A 23 21.97 -15.96 -11.63
CA GLU A 23 21.50 -15.39 -12.89
C GLU A 23 20.24 -14.54 -12.72
N LEU A 24 19.24 -15.02 -11.93
CA LEU A 24 18.05 -14.23 -11.58
C LEU A 24 18.46 -12.94 -10.86
N TRP A 25 19.28 -13.06 -9.80
CA TRP A 25 19.70 -11.92 -9.00
C TRP A 25 20.43 -10.86 -9.83
N ASN A 26 21.37 -11.26 -10.67
CA ASN A 26 22.11 -10.35 -11.54
C ASN A 26 21.21 -9.57 -12.52
N ARG A 27 20.03 -10.09 -12.83
CA ARG A 27 19.07 -9.42 -13.71
C ARG A 27 18.18 -8.43 -12.99
N ILE A 28 17.92 -8.62 -11.69
CA ILE A 28 16.94 -7.82 -10.94
C ILE A 28 17.56 -6.89 -9.89
N ASN A 29 18.82 -7.08 -9.50
CA ASN A 29 19.46 -6.37 -8.40
C ASN A 29 19.81 -4.91 -8.70
N HIS A 30 19.67 -4.45 -9.92
CA HIS A 30 20.02 -3.09 -10.27
C HIS A 30 19.06 -2.06 -9.65
N LYS A 31 19.64 -1.02 -9.08
CA LYS A 31 18.88 0.16 -8.69
C LYS A 31 18.52 0.97 -9.92
N SER A 32 17.46 1.76 -9.80
CA SER A 32 17.02 2.66 -10.85
C SER A 32 16.58 4.00 -10.26
N PHE A 33 16.55 5.02 -11.11
CA PHE A 33 15.80 6.24 -10.83
C PHE A 33 14.66 6.36 -11.83
N TYR A 34 13.59 7.03 -11.41
CA TYR A 34 12.45 7.28 -12.28
C TYR A 34 12.35 8.76 -12.66
N THR A 35 11.74 9.00 -13.82
CA THR A 35 11.30 10.31 -14.27
C THR A 35 9.81 10.24 -14.57
N VAL A 36 9.05 11.19 -14.03
CA VAL A 36 7.62 11.34 -14.34
C VAL A 36 7.45 12.64 -15.11
N ARG A 37 6.86 12.56 -16.29
CA ARG A 37 6.40 13.76 -17.01
C ARG A 37 4.99 14.09 -16.53
N PHE A 38 4.89 15.17 -15.79
CA PHE A 38 3.65 15.57 -15.15
C PHE A 38 3.00 16.70 -15.96
N ASP A 39 1.80 16.44 -16.51
CA ASP A 39 0.97 17.48 -17.07
C ASP A 39 0.06 18.05 -15.99
N LYS A 40 0.48 19.22 -15.49
CA LYS A 40 -0.25 19.91 -14.41
C LYS A 40 -1.68 20.27 -14.81
N GLU A 41 -1.91 20.69 -16.05
CA GLU A 41 -3.24 21.11 -16.51
C GLU A 41 -4.17 19.91 -16.65
N LYS A 42 -3.68 18.82 -17.23
CA LYS A 42 -4.41 17.53 -17.27
C LYS A 42 -4.79 17.04 -15.89
N LEU A 43 -3.89 17.16 -14.90
CA LEU A 43 -4.20 16.77 -13.53
C LEU A 43 -5.33 17.63 -12.94
N ILE A 44 -5.26 18.95 -13.13
CA ILE A 44 -6.29 19.85 -12.64
C ILE A 44 -7.65 19.52 -13.27
N GLU A 45 -7.70 19.34 -14.59
CA GLU A 45 -8.92 18.99 -15.32
C GLU A 45 -9.52 17.66 -14.84
N SER A 46 -8.72 16.60 -14.78
CA SER A 46 -9.19 15.29 -14.34
C SER A 46 -9.61 15.28 -12.87
N ALA A 47 -8.88 15.98 -12.00
CA ALA A 47 -9.24 16.10 -10.58
C ALA A 47 -10.55 16.86 -10.40
N VAL A 48 -10.76 17.98 -11.11
CA VAL A 48 -12.02 18.75 -11.09
C VAL A 48 -13.18 17.89 -11.57
N GLN A 49 -13.02 17.20 -12.70
CA GLN A 49 -14.06 16.32 -13.22
C GLN A 49 -14.46 15.25 -12.21
N MET A 50 -13.47 14.55 -11.61
CA MET A 50 -13.75 13.51 -10.63
C MET A 50 -14.33 14.04 -9.31
N LEU A 51 -13.93 15.23 -8.87
CA LEU A 51 -14.52 15.89 -7.71
C LEU A 51 -15.99 16.24 -7.98
N ASP A 52 -16.29 16.78 -9.15
CA ASP A 52 -17.66 17.15 -9.53
C ASP A 52 -18.58 15.93 -9.69
N GLU A 53 -18.03 14.80 -10.14
CA GLU A 53 -18.78 13.54 -10.26
C GLU A 53 -18.96 12.83 -8.91
N LYS A 54 -17.86 12.59 -8.18
CA LYS A 54 -17.82 11.61 -7.08
C LYS A 54 -17.82 12.21 -5.68
N LEU A 55 -17.43 13.49 -5.50
CA LEU A 55 -17.35 14.06 -4.17
C LEU A 55 -18.74 14.13 -3.53
N ASN A 56 -18.88 13.49 -2.38
CA ASN A 56 -20.07 13.57 -1.54
C ASN A 56 -19.63 13.59 -0.07
N VAL A 57 -20.19 14.52 0.71
CA VAL A 57 -19.82 14.75 2.10
C VAL A 57 -21.06 14.64 2.97
N THR A 58 -20.95 13.89 4.05
CA THR A 58 -22.03 13.69 5.02
C THR A 58 -22.14 14.89 5.96
N THR A 59 -23.36 15.20 6.38
CA THR A 59 -23.57 16.26 7.38
C THR A 59 -23.20 15.77 8.77
N VAL A 60 -22.43 16.54 9.52
CA VAL A 60 -22.14 16.24 10.92
C VAL A 60 -23.38 16.56 11.77
N THR A 61 -23.91 15.55 12.45
CA THR A 61 -24.96 15.72 13.43
C THR A 61 -24.33 15.79 14.82
N VAL A 62 -24.40 16.94 15.47
CA VAL A 62 -23.91 17.11 16.83
C VAL A 62 -25.06 16.87 17.80
N LYS A 63 -24.92 15.87 18.69
CA LYS A 63 -25.83 15.63 19.79
C LYS A 63 -25.32 16.38 21.03
N LEU A 64 -26.00 17.43 21.41
CA LEU A 64 -25.70 18.16 22.65
C LEU A 64 -26.41 17.47 23.81
N GLU A 65 -25.66 17.01 24.79
CA GLU A 65 -26.19 16.50 26.04
C GLU A 65 -25.86 17.51 27.14
N TYR A 66 -26.88 18.09 27.70
CA TYR A 66 -26.73 18.97 28.85
C TYR A 66 -26.81 18.15 30.14
N GLY A 67 -25.82 18.27 31.00
CA GLY A 67 -25.78 17.66 32.31
C GLY A 67 -25.57 18.74 33.37
N GLU A 68 -26.38 18.70 34.43
CA GLU A 68 -26.12 19.50 35.64
C GLU A 68 -25.23 18.70 36.59
N GLN A 69 -24.16 19.32 37.05
CA GLN A 69 -23.33 18.78 38.13
C GLN A 69 -24.08 18.91 39.43
N ALA A 70 -24.22 17.82 40.19
CA ALA A 70 -24.81 17.90 41.53
C ALA A 70 -24.04 18.86 42.43
N ALA A 71 -24.73 19.88 42.94
CA ALA A 71 -24.12 20.93 43.75
C ALA A 71 -23.57 20.42 45.11
N ARG A 72 -23.93 19.22 45.54
CA ARG A 72 -23.42 18.54 46.72
C ARG A 72 -23.37 17.04 46.44
N LEU A 73 -22.20 16.47 46.64
CA LEU A 73 -21.97 15.05 46.69
C LEU A 73 -21.75 14.68 48.16
N ASP A 74 -22.64 13.88 48.69
CA ASP A 74 -22.60 13.52 50.12
C ASP A 74 -21.60 12.38 50.43
N SER A 75 -21.08 11.70 49.41
CA SER A 75 -20.03 10.66 49.60
C SER A 75 -19.23 10.35 48.33
N LYS A 76 -18.02 9.82 48.52
CA LYS A 76 -17.12 9.34 47.47
C LYS A 76 -17.75 8.19 46.67
N GLU A 77 -18.58 7.38 47.30
CA GLU A 77 -19.28 6.23 46.67
C GLU A 77 -20.32 6.69 45.65
N GLN A 78 -20.90 7.86 45.78
CA GLN A 78 -21.85 8.42 44.80
C GLN A 78 -21.13 8.87 43.51
N LEU A 79 -19.87 9.32 43.61
CA LEU A 79 -19.02 9.60 42.45
C LEU A 79 -18.63 8.32 41.69
N GLU A 80 -18.26 7.28 42.41
CA GLU A 80 -17.89 5.97 41.81
C GLU A 80 -19.08 5.27 41.14
N GLN A 81 -20.30 5.57 41.57
CA GLN A 81 -21.54 5.08 40.95
C GLN A 81 -22.05 5.95 39.77
N GLY A 82 -21.29 6.95 39.36
CA GLY A 82 -21.64 7.81 38.22
C GLY A 82 -22.75 8.81 38.51
N ARG A 83 -23.13 9.03 39.78
CA ARG A 83 -24.25 9.91 40.19
C ARG A 83 -23.88 11.40 40.31
N GLY A 84 -22.62 11.73 39.96
CA GLY A 84 -22.13 13.12 39.96
C GLY A 84 -22.70 14.02 38.86
N PHE A 85 -23.32 13.42 37.86
CA PHE A 85 -23.94 14.14 36.74
C PHE A 85 -25.38 13.64 36.55
N ARG A 86 -26.32 14.56 36.56
CA ARG A 86 -27.73 14.29 36.22
C ARG A 86 -27.99 14.76 34.80
N ARG A 87 -28.39 13.88 33.91
CA ARG A 87 -28.81 14.21 32.56
C ARG A 87 -30.16 14.94 32.64
N THR A 88 -30.19 16.23 32.30
CA THR A 88 -31.38 17.06 32.48
C THR A 88 -32.21 17.22 31.20
N LEU A 89 -31.64 17.17 30.03
CA LEU A 89 -32.35 17.26 28.74
C LEU A 89 -31.53 16.61 27.62
N SER A 90 -32.21 15.86 26.76
CA SER A 90 -31.66 15.50 25.44
C SER A 90 -32.53 16.17 24.39
N ASP A 91 -32.11 17.32 23.91
CA ASP A 91 -32.71 17.89 22.70
C ASP A 91 -32.06 17.27 21.48
N GLN A 92 -32.85 16.51 20.74
CA GLN A 92 -32.56 16.22 19.33
C GLN A 92 -32.97 17.47 18.53
N GLU A 93 -32.18 18.52 18.59
CA GLU A 93 -32.37 19.60 17.64
C GLU A 93 -31.92 19.14 16.24
N ALA A 94 -32.71 19.53 15.24
CA ALA A 94 -32.34 19.45 13.84
C ALA A 94 -30.92 19.97 13.62
N PRO A 95 -30.15 19.44 12.64
CA PRO A 95 -28.74 19.75 12.47
C PRO A 95 -28.55 21.25 12.37
N LYS A 96 -28.18 21.87 13.47
CA LYS A 96 -27.62 23.23 13.45
C LYS A 96 -26.27 23.04 12.78
N THR A 97 -26.14 23.54 11.58
CA THR A 97 -24.82 23.83 10.98
C THR A 97 -24.05 24.58 12.05
N ALA A 98 -23.12 23.90 12.71
CA ALA A 98 -22.26 24.57 13.68
C ALA A 98 -21.71 25.81 13.00
N PRO A 99 -21.82 27.02 13.61
CA PRO A 99 -21.31 28.20 12.97
C PRO A 99 -19.80 28.05 12.83
N LEU A 100 -19.35 27.70 11.61
CA LEU A 100 -17.93 27.65 11.22
C LEU A 100 -17.23 29.01 11.34
N GLY A 101 -17.89 29.99 11.96
CA GLY A 101 -17.43 31.39 12.03
C GLY A 101 -16.19 31.65 12.88
N SER A 102 -15.71 30.68 13.67
CA SER A 102 -14.55 30.91 14.56
C SER A 102 -13.32 30.08 14.26
N VAL A 103 -13.42 29.01 13.47
CA VAL A 103 -12.27 28.17 13.14
C VAL A 103 -11.79 28.51 11.72
N ARG A 104 -10.60 29.11 11.64
CA ARG A 104 -9.93 29.31 10.34
C ARG A 104 -9.30 28.00 9.92
N TYR A 105 -9.95 27.29 9.00
CA TYR A 105 -9.36 26.14 8.35
C TYR A 105 -8.38 26.58 7.25
N ASP A 106 -7.12 26.18 7.34
CA ASP A 106 -6.21 26.25 6.20
C ASP A 106 -6.48 25.05 5.25
N LEU A 107 -7.62 25.11 4.55
CA LEU A 107 -8.03 24.07 3.60
C LEU A 107 -6.93 23.77 2.58
N ILE A 108 -6.32 24.81 2.00
CA ILE A 108 -5.27 24.65 1.01
C ILE A 108 -4.04 23.99 1.64
N GLY A 109 -3.62 24.42 2.84
CA GLY A 109 -2.48 23.83 3.53
C GLY A 109 -2.68 22.35 3.84
N LYS A 110 -3.85 21.96 4.35
CA LYS A 110 -4.17 20.57 4.64
C LYS A 110 -4.19 19.70 3.35
N LEU A 111 -4.77 20.18 2.27
CA LEU A 111 -4.73 19.48 0.99
C LEU A 111 -3.31 19.36 0.41
N VAL A 112 -2.46 20.37 0.60
CA VAL A 112 -1.03 20.30 0.24
C VAL A 112 -0.31 19.22 1.06
N GLU A 113 -0.58 19.13 2.36
CA GLU A 113 -0.01 18.10 3.23
C GLU A 113 -0.40 16.69 2.78
N GLU A 114 -1.66 16.48 2.40
CA GLU A 114 -2.19 15.18 1.99
C GLU A 114 -1.78 14.77 0.56
N THR A 115 -1.66 15.74 -0.37
CA THR A 115 -1.41 15.43 -1.79
C THR A 115 0.03 15.68 -2.23
N LYS A 116 0.82 16.42 -1.46
CA LYS A 116 2.18 16.91 -1.83
C LYS A 116 2.22 17.82 -3.06
N LEU A 117 1.07 18.27 -3.53
CA LEU A 117 0.96 19.25 -4.62
C LEU A 117 1.25 20.67 -4.14
N THR A 118 1.55 21.57 -5.08
CA THR A 118 1.76 22.99 -4.73
C THR A 118 0.46 23.69 -4.35
N ARG A 119 0.54 24.71 -3.48
CA ARG A 119 -0.61 25.54 -3.12
C ARG A 119 -1.35 26.11 -4.35
N ALA A 120 -0.59 26.49 -5.39
CA ALA A 120 -1.16 27.02 -6.65
C ALA A 120 -1.96 25.95 -7.39
N THR A 121 -1.53 24.69 -7.40
CA THR A 121 -2.27 23.59 -8.03
C THR A 121 -3.56 23.30 -7.27
N ILE A 122 -3.49 23.20 -5.94
CA ILE A 122 -4.68 22.97 -5.10
C ILE A 122 -5.67 24.13 -5.26
N ALA A 123 -5.20 25.39 -5.23
CA ALA A 123 -6.08 26.54 -5.43
C ALA A 123 -6.77 26.50 -6.81
N ALA A 124 -6.06 26.14 -7.87
CA ALA A 124 -6.65 26.01 -9.21
C ALA A 124 -7.73 24.92 -9.28
N ILE A 125 -7.51 23.76 -8.63
CA ILE A 125 -8.53 22.69 -8.54
C ILE A 125 -9.77 23.20 -7.80
N LEU A 126 -9.61 23.80 -6.61
CA LEU A 126 -10.74 24.28 -5.81
C LEU A 126 -11.52 25.43 -6.48
N GLN A 127 -10.84 26.27 -7.28
CA GLN A 127 -11.49 27.36 -8.02
C GLN A 127 -12.31 26.88 -9.21
N ARG A 128 -11.91 25.77 -9.83
CA ARG A 128 -12.57 25.24 -11.04
C ARG A 128 -13.68 24.23 -10.74
N MET A 129 -13.71 23.66 -9.53
CA MET A 129 -14.76 22.71 -9.16
C MET A 129 -16.13 23.38 -9.04
N ALA A 130 -17.19 22.60 -9.22
CA ALA A 130 -18.56 23.09 -9.14
C ALA A 130 -18.86 23.73 -7.77
N PRO A 131 -19.49 24.93 -7.72
CA PRO A 131 -19.76 25.63 -6.47
C PRO A 131 -20.56 24.82 -5.46
N GLN A 132 -21.48 23.95 -5.92
CA GLN A 132 -22.26 23.06 -5.06
C GLN A 132 -21.37 22.03 -4.35
N LYS A 133 -20.35 21.51 -5.04
CA LYS A 133 -19.38 20.56 -4.47
C LYS A 133 -18.47 21.27 -3.47
N PHE A 134 -17.99 22.45 -3.81
CA PHE A 134 -17.20 23.25 -2.86
C PHE A 134 -17.98 23.63 -1.60
N ALA A 135 -19.29 23.91 -1.73
CA ALA A 135 -20.15 24.23 -0.60
C ALA A 135 -20.25 23.09 0.44
N MET A 136 -20.01 21.84 0.03
CA MET A 136 -19.98 20.68 0.94
C MET A 136 -18.90 20.78 2.01
N PHE A 137 -17.85 21.59 1.79
CA PHE A 137 -16.87 21.90 2.82
C PHE A 137 -17.50 22.41 4.13
N ARG A 138 -18.64 23.12 4.05
CA ARG A 138 -19.36 23.62 5.23
C ARG A 138 -20.11 22.55 5.99
N LEU A 139 -20.40 21.41 5.37
CA LEU A 139 -21.15 20.30 5.99
C LEU A 139 -20.25 19.50 6.93
N ASN A 140 -19.04 19.17 6.48
CA ASN A 140 -18.03 18.44 7.22
C ASN A 140 -16.64 18.70 6.64
N PRO A 141 -15.89 19.68 7.18
CA PRO A 141 -14.59 20.07 6.65
C PRO A 141 -13.57 18.96 6.61
N GLU A 142 -13.50 18.11 7.64
CA GLU A 142 -12.52 17.04 7.73
C GLU A 142 -12.81 15.96 6.67
N GLU A 143 -14.04 15.52 6.54
CA GLU A 143 -14.42 14.55 5.51
C GLU A 143 -14.23 15.12 4.10
N PHE A 144 -14.54 16.40 3.90
CA PHE A 144 -14.29 17.09 2.63
C PHE A 144 -12.81 17.05 2.26
N ILE A 145 -11.91 17.36 3.22
CA ILE A 145 -10.46 17.36 3.00
C ILE A 145 -9.98 15.96 2.64
N LEU A 146 -10.36 14.96 3.44
CA LEU A 146 -9.94 13.57 3.22
C LEU A 146 -10.40 13.03 1.87
N LYS A 147 -11.67 13.22 1.51
CA LYS A 147 -12.22 12.75 0.25
C LYS A 147 -11.67 13.50 -0.95
N THR A 148 -11.50 14.81 -0.84
CA THR A 148 -10.89 15.64 -1.89
C THR A 148 -9.45 15.23 -2.13
N ALA A 149 -8.64 15.09 -1.07
CA ALA A 149 -7.26 14.66 -1.17
C ALA A 149 -7.15 13.27 -1.82
N LYS A 150 -8.02 12.33 -1.43
CA LYS A 150 -8.07 11.01 -2.02
C LYS A 150 -8.35 11.06 -3.52
N ILE A 151 -9.38 11.76 -3.96
CA ILE A 151 -9.72 11.87 -5.38
C ILE A 151 -8.57 12.49 -6.17
N ILE A 152 -7.91 13.53 -5.65
CA ILE A 152 -6.74 14.15 -6.29
C ILE A 152 -5.58 13.15 -6.39
N ASN A 153 -5.29 12.40 -5.32
CA ASN A 153 -4.23 11.39 -5.32
C ASN A 153 -4.50 10.25 -6.29
N ASP A 154 -5.74 9.82 -6.45
CA ASP A 154 -6.14 8.81 -7.43
C ASP A 154 -5.90 9.31 -8.87
N GLN A 155 -6.21 10.57 -9.18
CA GLN A 155 -5.93 11.16 -10.48
C GLN A 155 -4.43 11.33 -10.73
N MET A 156 -3.68 11.72 -9.70
CA MET A 156 -2.23 11.81 -9.76
C MET A 156 -1.60 10.43 -10.02
N ALA A 157 -2.08 9.39 -9.35
CA ALA A 157 -1.63 8.01 -9.57
C ALA A 157 -1.86 7.55 -11.00
N THR A 158 -3.01 7.88 -11.60
CA THR A 158 -3.31 7.56 -13.00
C THR A 158 -2.31 8.21 -13.96
N GLN A 159 -1.97 9.48 -13.78
CA GLN A 159 -0.96 10.16 -14.60
C GLN A 159 0.45 9.58 -14.42
N ILE A 160 0.80 9.17 -13.21
CA ILE A 160 2.08 8.51 -12.94
C ILE A 160 2.18 7.22 -13.77
N ILE A 161 1.13 6.40 -13.77
CA ILE A 161 1.08 5.14 -14.52
C ILE A 161 1.33 5.38 -16.02
N GLU A 162 0.75 6.42 -16.57
CA GLU A 162 0.83 6.71 -18.01
C GLU A 162 2.17 7.27 -18.47
N HIS A 163 2.92 7.95 -17.58
CA HIS A 163 4.06 8.79 -17.95
C HIS A 163 5.35 8.54 -17.16
N ILE A 164 5.43 7.43 -16.42
CA ILE A 164 6.64 7.07 -15.68
C ILE A 164 7.62 6.34 -16.59
N THR A 165 8.89 6.71 -16.49
CA THR A 165 10.02 6.00 -17.11
C THR A 165 11.08 5.70 -16.06
N TYR A 166 11.69 4.53 -16.15
CA TYR A 166 12.81 4.12 -15.31
C TYR A 166 14.09 4.06 -16.10
N ASN A 167 15.18 4.47 -15.47
CA ASN A 167 16.53 4.36 -16.02
C ASN A 167 17.39 3.59 -15.03
N LYS A 168 18.07 2.56 -15.53
CA LYS A 168 18.99 1.72 -14.78
C LYS A 168 20.15 2.55 -14.25
N LEU A 169 20.57 2.26 -13.01
CA LEU A 169 21.79 2.78 -12.41
C LEU A 169 22.89 1.71 -12.45
N ASP A 170 24.14 2.13 -12.42
CA ASP A 170 25.29 1.22 -12.23
C ASP A 170 25.33 0.63 -10.81
N ALA A 171 24.59 1.24 -9.87
CA ALA A 171 24.46 0.74 -8.50
C ALA A 171 23.51 -0.47 -8.44
N ALA A 172 23.89 -1.46 -7.65
CA ALA A 172 23.13 -2.68 -7.43
C ALA A 172 22.86 -2.92 -5.94
N TYR A 173 21.91 -3.80 -5.65
CA TYR A 173 21.74 -4.40 -4.33
C TYR A 173 22.75 -5.53 -4.17
N ASP A 174 23.38 -5.59 -3.01
CA ASP A 174 24.25 -6.71 -2.64
C ASP A 174 23.43 -7.89 -2.13
N THR A 175 23.98 -9.11 -2.20
CA THR A 175 23.36 -10.32 -1.63
C THR A 175 23.27 -10.29 -0.11
N ASP A 176 23.98 -9.39 0.55
CA ASP A 176 23.91 -9.18 1.99
C ASP A 176 22.50 -8.82 2.48
N ILE A 177 21.63 -8.31 1.62
CA ILE A 177 20.23 -8.07 1.98
C ILE A 177 19.48 -9.35 2.37
N PHE A 178 19.90 -10.52 1.88
CA PHE A 178 19.32 -11.80 2.24
C PHE A 178 19.86 -12.33 3.56
N THR A 179 21.16 -12.17 3.80
CA THR A 179 21.82 -12.66 5.03
C THR A 179 21.56 -11.77 6.24
N SER A 180 21.38 -10.46 6.01
CA SER A 180 21.04 -9.49 7.06
C SER A 180 19.54 -9.46 7.42
N ALA A 181 18.70 -10.11 6.62
CA ALA A 181 17.27 -10.17 6.88
C ALA A 181 16.97 -11.02 8.11
N ASN A 182 16.52 -10.38 9.20
CA ASN A 182 16.13 -11.05 10.42
C ASN A 182 14.68 -11.56 10.33
N LEU A 183 14.49 -12.71 9.70
CA LEU A 183 13.18 -13.32 9.43
C LEU A 183 12.85 -14.35 10.51
N ARG A 184 11.90 -14.02 11.38
CA ARG A 184 11.44 -14.89 12.48
C ARG A 184 9.95 -15.16 12.35
N GLY A 185 9.57 -16.40 12.65
CA GLY A 185 8.20 -16.86 12.63
C GLY A 185 7.94 -18.01 13.59
N LYS A 186 6.69 -18.50 13.58
CA LYS A 186 6.26 -19.67 14.34
C LYS A 186 5.75 -20.73 13.38
N LEU A 187 6.32 -21.94 13.45
CA LEU A 187 5.83 -23.08 12.66
C LEU A 187 4.34 -23.33 12.95
N GLY A 188 3.58 -23.54 11.87
CA GLY A 188 2.13 -23.76 11.93
C GLY A 188 1.29 -22.50 12.14
N LEU A 189 1.90 -21.32 12.39
CA LEU A 189 1.19 -20.05 12.51
C LEU A 189 1.49 -19.12 11.33
N ASN A 190 2.75 -18.77 11.12
CA ASN A 190 3.20 -17.87 10.06
C ASN A 190 4.56 -18.27 9.46
N ALA A 191 4.99 -19.50 9.68
CA ALA A 191 6.22 -20.07 9.12
C ALA A 191 6.00 -21.49 8.62
N MET A 192 6.68 -21.86 7.53
CA MET A 192 6.73 -23.20 6.98
C MET A 192 8.15 -23.55 6.53
N GLU A 193 8.54 -24.81 6.65
CA GLU A 193 9.79 -25.30 6.07
C GLU A 193 9.76 -25.21 4.56
N ALA A 194 10.92 -24.97 3.95
CA ALA A 194 11.04 -24.86 2.51
C ALA A 194 12.31 -25.55 1.99
N ASN A 195 12.15 -26.29 0.89
CA ASN A 195 13.22 -27.04 0.27
C ASN A 195 13.84 -26.34 -0.94
N ARG A 196 13.02 -25.60 -1.73
CA ARG A 196 13.45 -24.87 -2.93
C ARG A 196 13.64 -23.38 -2.72
N SER A 197 13.20 -22.86 -1.58
CA SER A 197 13.44 -21.47 -1.24
C SER A 197 14.91 -21.22 -0.91
N LEU A 198 15.37 -19.98 -1.17
CA LEU A 198 16.67 -19.50 -0.72
C LEU A 198 16.81 -19.57 0.82
N TYR A 199 15.70 -19.43 1.54
CA TYR A 199 15.65 -19.55 2.99
C TYR A 199 15.19 -20.95 3.42
N SER A 200 15.68 -21.41 4.57
CA SER A 200 15.25 -22.67 5.18
C SER A 200 13.77 -22.70 5.55
N HIS A 201 13.18 -21.54 5.78
CA HIS A 201 11.77 -21.37 6.12
C HIS A 201 11.21 -20.16 5.37
N ILE A 202 9.94 -20.25 4.98
CA ILE A 202 9.18 -19.09 4.50
C ILE A 202 8.38 -18.50 5.66
N ILE A 203 8.54 -17.22 5.89
CA ILE A 203 7.70 -16.42 6.78
C ILE A 203 6.63 -15.77 5.91
N TYR A 204 5.36 -16.10 6.15
CA TYR A 204 4.24 -15.61 5.38
C TYR A 204 3.32 -14.73 6.21
N ASP A 205 2.69 -13.76 5.55
CA ASP A 205 1.79 -12.78 6.17
C ASP A 205 0.32 -13.10 5.87
N SER A 206 0.05 -14.02 4.93
CA SER A 206 -1.28 -14.43 4.52
C SER A 206 -1.36 -15.92 4.13
N GLU A 207 -2.56 -16.51 4.21
CA GLU A 207 -2.79 -17.88 3.73
C GLU A 207 -2.60 -18.01 2.20
N ASN A 208 -2.78 -16.93 1.44
CA ASN A 208 -2.50 -16.92 0.01
C ASN A 208 -1.00 -17.07 -0.26
N GLU A 209 -0.15 -16.33 0.43
CA GLU A 209 1.30 -16.48 0.34
C GLU A 209 1.78 -17.86 0.77
N LYS A 210 1.23 -18.41 1.85
CA LYS A 210 1.54 -19.75 2.33
C LYS A 210 1.25 -20.80 1.26
N ARG A 211 0.05 -20.76 0.67
CA ARG A 211 -0.34 -21.69 -0.38
C ARG A 211 0.55 -21.55 -1.60
N PHE A 212 0.79 -20.31 -2.06
CA PHE A 212 1.63 -20.02 -3.20
C PHE A 212 3.07 -20.53 -3.00
N ALA A 213 3.68 -20.27 -1.85
CA ALA A 213 5.01 -20.78 -1.49
C ALA A 213 5.06 -22.30 -1.42
N GLY A 214 4.03 -22.94 -0.86
CA GLY A 214 3.92 -24.40 -0.81
C GLY A 214 3.87 -25.04 -2.18
N GLU A 215 3.13 -24.44 -3.13
CA GLU A 215 3.06 -24.91 -4.51
C GLU A 215 4.39 -24.70 -5.28
N LEU A 216 5.08 -23.56 -5.04
CA LEU A 216 6.44 -23.33 -5.56
C LEU A 216 7.44 -24.37 -5.05
N ASP A 217 7.36 -24.72 -3.77
CA ASP A 217 8.34 -25.59 -3.11
C ASP A 217 8.29 -27.05 -3.61
N VAL A 218 7.12 -27.53 -4.01
CA VAL A 218 6.93 -28.90 -4.50
C VAL A 218 7.04 -29.05 -6.02
N ASN A 219 7.00 -27.95 -6.78
CA ASN A 219 6.98 -28.02 -8.23
C ASN A 219 8.37 -28.28 -8.81
N ALA A 220 8.50 -29.38 -9.58
CA ALA A 220 9.77 -29.80 -10.17
C ALA A 220 10.35 -28.81 -11.21
N LYS A 221 9.53 -27.95 -11.82
CA LYS A 221 9.98 -26.92 -12.77
C LYS A 221 10.67 -25.75 -12.08
N VAL A 222 10.39 -25.51 -10.79
CA VAL A 222 11.01 -24.44 -10.00
C VAL A 222 12.41 -24.85 -9.59
N ALA A 223 13.41 -24.10 -9.98
CA ALA A 223 14.81 -24.33 -9.61
C ALA A 223 15.13 -23.76 -8.22
N VAL A 224 14.74 -22.53 -7.99
CA VAL A 224 14.88 -21.81 -6.71
C VAL A 224 13.91 -20.63 -6.69
N TYR A 225 13.44 -20.27 -5.49
CA TYR A 225 12.63 -19.07 -5.29
C TYR A 225 12.99 -18.38 -3.98
N VAL A 226 12.60 -17.12 -3.83
CA VAL A 226 12.82 -16.35 -2.61
C VAL A 226 11.68 -15.37 -2.38
N LYS A 227 11.20 -15.24 -1.14
CA LYS A 227 10.43 -14.09 -0.70
C LYS A 227 11.41 -12.92 -0.54
N LEU A 228 11.23 -11.86 -1.32
CA LEU A 228 12.16 -10.75 -1.35
C LEU A 228 12.12 -9.99 -0.01
N PRO A 229 13.27 -9.73 0.62
CA PRO A 229 13.31 -9.01 1.88
C PRO A 229 12.95 -7.54 1.69
N GLY A 230 12.41 -6.89 2.72
CA GLY A 230 12.03 -5.48 2.70
C GLY A 230 13.19 -4.50 2.40
N GLY A 231 14.44 -4.99 2.46
CA GLY A 231 15.62 -4.24 2.02
C GLY A 231 15.70 -4.08 0.49
N PHE A 232 15.05 -4.97 -0.26
CA PHE A 232 14.90 -4.84 -1.71
C PHE A 232 13.63 -4.06 -2.02
N PHE A 233 13.75 -2.89 -2.61
CA PHE A 233 12.60 -2.07 -2.96
C PHE A 233 12.83 -1.26 -4.23
N ILE A 234 11.76 -0.99 -4.92
CA ILE A 234 11.68 -0.09 -6.06
C ILE A 234 11.18 1.27 -5.56
N SER A 235 11.91 2.35 -5.87
CA SER A 235 11.45 3.70 -5.58
C SER A 235 10.34 4.08 -6.57
N THR A 236 9.20 4.54 -6.05
CA THR A 236 8.07 5.00 -6.87
C THR A 236 7.59 6.37 -6.37
N PRO A 237 6.90 7.16 -7.20
CA PRO A 237 6.32 8.44 -6.77
C PRO A 237 5.31 8.33 -5.63
N VAL A 238 4.72 7.15 -5.47
CA VAL A 238 3.73 6.85 -4.42
C VAL A 238 4.31 6.05 -3.24
N GLY A 239 5.64 6.06 -3.10
CA GLY A 239 6.38 5.41 -2.02
C GLY A 239 7.19 4.20 -2.46
N LYS A 240 7.84 3.54 -1.52
CA LYS A 240 8.61 2.33 -1.78
C LYS A 240 7.67 1.17 -2.10
N TYR A 241 8.07 0.36 -3.06
CA TYR A 241 7.39 -0.87 -3.43
C TYR A 241 8.37 -2.05 -3.32
N ASN A 242 7.98 -3.08 -2.61
CA ASN A 242 8.75 -4.30 -2.46
C ASN A 242 7.94 -5.45 -3.08
N PRO A 243 8.37 -6.03 -4.21
CA PRO A 243 7.74 -7.22 -4.78
C PRO A 243 7.85 -8.41 -3.84
N ASP A 244 6.87 -9.32 -3.87
CA ASP A 244 6.85 -10.45 -2.94
C ASP A 244 7.89 -11.51 -3.27
N TRP A 245 7.95 -11.97 -4.53
CA TRP A 245 8.67 -13.17 -4.91
C TRP A 245 9.59 -12.98 -6.10
N ALA A 246 10.78 -13.58 -6.04
CA ALA A 246 11.64 -13.80 -7.17
C ALA A 246 11.80 -15.32 -7.39
N ILE A 247 11.55 -15.78 -8.62
CA ILE A 247 11.45 -17.21 -8.97
C ILE A 247 12.33 -17.49 -10.19
N ALA A 248 13.18 -18.50 -10.09
CA ALA A 248 13.90 -19.06 -11.22
C ALA A 248 13.40 -20.47 -11.50
N PHE A 249 13.13 -20.75 -12.76
CA PHE A 249 12.71 -22.06 -13.26
C PHE A 249 13.87 -22.79 -13.89
N ASN A 250 13.76 -24.12 -13.99
CA ASN A 250 14.71 -24.94 -14.68
C ASN A 250 14.67 -24.67 -16.19
N GLU A 251 15.85 -24.49 -16.80
CA GLU A 251 15.99 -24.22 -18.22
C GLU A 251 15.34 -25.35 -19.08
N GLY A 252 14.63 -24.97 -20.14
CA GLY A 252 13.91 -25.90 -21.00
C GLY A 252 12.58 -26.42 -20.46
N SER A 253 12.20 -26.06 -19.22
CA SER A 253 10.93 -26.48 -18.61
C SER A 253 9.79 -25.50 -18.83
N VAL A 254 10.10 -24.24 -19.12
CA VAL A 254 9.17 -23.11 -19.29
C VAL A 254 9.70 -22.09 -20.29
N LYS A 255 8.85 -21.17 -20.77
CA LYS A 255 9.25 -20.07 -21.66
C LYS A 255 10.03 -18.97 -20.94
N HIS A 256 9.56 -18.62 -19.74
CA HIS A 256 10.11 -17.52 -18.94
C HIS A 256 10.85 -18.09 -17.74
N ILE A 257 12.18 -18.14 -17.85
CA ILE A 257 13.04 -18.77 -16.82
C ILE A 257 13.09 -17.95 -15.55
N TYR A 258 12.96 -16.61 -15.65
CA TYR A 258 13.05 -15.70 -14.51
C TYR A 258 11.76 -14.90 -14.36
N PHE A 259 11.20 -14.92 -13.16
CA PHE A 259 9.91 -14.32 -12.88
C PHE A 259 9.90 -13.58 -11.54
N ILE A 260 9.30 -12.39 -11.54
CA ILE A 260 8.99 -11.66 -10.32
C ILE A 260 7.48 -11.65 -10.15
N ALA A 261 7.00 -12.17 -9.04
CA ALA A 261 5.60 -12.27 -8.74
C ALA A 261 5.19 -11.35 -7.59
N GLU A 262 4.01 -10.79 -7.72
CA GLU A 262 3.26 -10.14 -6.65
C GLU A 262 2.01 -10.96 -6.40
N THR A 263 1.77 -11.37 -5.16
CA THR A 263 0.59 -12.16 -4.79
C THR A 263 -0.52 -11.25 -4.28
N LYS A 264 -1.67 -11.24 -4.93
CA LYS A 264 -2.82 -10.48 -4.42
C LYS A 264 -3.37 -11.12 -3.15
N GLY A 265 -3.32 -10.36 -2.06
CA GLY A 265 -4.17 -10.60 -0.90
C GLY A 265 -5.61 -10.12 -1.15
N ASN A 266 -6.59 -10.69 -0.47
CA ASN A 266 -7.96 -10.18 -0.41
C ASN A 266 -7.99 -8.82 0.33
N SER A 267 -7.49 -7.76 -0.28
CA SER A 267 -7.67 -6.41 0.25
C SER A 267 -9.00 -5.85 -0.28
N ASP A 268 -10.06 -5.99 0.51
CA ASP A 268 -11.41 -5.49 0.22
C ASP A 268 -11.54 -3.95 0.21
N ALA A 269 -10.45 -3.23 0.39
CA ALA A 269 -10.47 -1.78 0.37
C ALA A 269 -10.33 -1.25 -1.06
N ALA A 270 -11.46 -0.91 -1.69
CA ALA A 270 -11.51 -0.11 -2.92
C ALA A 270 -10.64 1.18 -2.81
N GLU A 271 -10.29 1.55 -1.59
CA GLU A 271 -9.53 2.74 -1.23
C GLU A 271 -8.03 2.67 -1.54
N LEU A 272 -7.43 1.47 -1.49
CA LEU A 272 -6.00 1.28 -1.74
C LEU A 272 -5.69 0.98 -3.22
N ARG A 273 -6.69 0.68 -4.05
CA ARG A 273 -6.49 0.19 -5.42
C ARG A 273 -5.74 1.16 -6.33
N GLY A 274 -5.95 2.47 -6.20
CA GLY A 274 -5.29 3.47 -7.05
C GLY A 274 -3.78 3.51 -6.82
N VAL A 275 -3.36 3.64 -5.57
CA VAL A 275 -1.94 3.69 -5.18
C VAL A 275 -1.25 2.34 -5.43
N GLU A 276 -1.92 1.23 -5.13
CA GLU A 276 -1.40 -0.11 -5.37
C GLU A 276 -1.22 -0.39 -6.87
N ASN A 277 -2.20 -0.06 -7.70
CA ASN A 277 -2.08 -0.16 -9.15
C ASN A 277 -0.94 0.71 -9.69
N ALA A 278 -0.73 1.91 -9.14
CA ALA A 278 0.40 2.75 -9.50
C ALA A 278 1.75 2.10 -9.14
N LYS A 279 1.87 1.49 -7.97
CA LYS A 279 3.07 0.74 -7.56
C LYS A 279 3.34 -0.44 -8.49
N ILE A 280 2.32 -1.21 -8.85
CA ILE A 280 2.42 -2.34 -9.77
C ILE A 280 2.86 -1.88 -11.16
N ALA A 281 2.28 -0.79 -11.68
CA ALA A 281 2.68 -0.22 -12.97
C ALA A 281 4.13 0.29 -12.94
N CYS A 282 4.54 0.92 -11.85
CA CYS A 282 5.93 1.32 -11.62
C CYS A 282 6.88 0.13 -11.61
N ALA A 283 6.50 -0.98 -10.96
CA ALA A 283 7.31 -2.20 -10.95
C ALA A 283 7.47 -2.80 -12.35
N LYS A 284 6.39 -2.87 -13.13
CA LYS A 284 6.45 -3.31 -14.54
C LYS A 284 7.43 -2.47 -15.35
N ALA A 285 7.33 -1.16 -15.26
CA ALA A 285 8.20 -0.22 -15.95
C ALA A 285 9.67 -0.34 -15.48
N HIS A 286 9.88 -0.53 -14.16
CA HIS A 286 11.21 -0.73 -13.59
C HIS A 286 11.87 -2.00 -14.13
N PHE A 287 11.21 -3.16 -14.00
CA PHE A 287 11.79 -4.43 -14.46
C PHE A 287 12.01 -4.44 -15.98
N ALA A 288 11.13 -3.85 -16.76
CA ALA A 288 11.35 -3.68 -18.21
C ALA A 288 12.61 -2.85 -18.52
N ALA A 289 12.92 -1.84 -17.69
CA ALA A 289 14.07 -0.98 -17.90
C ALA A 289 15.42 -1.62 -17.47
N ILE A 290 15.41 -2.45 -16.39
CA ILE A 290 16.66 -2.98 -15.81
C ILE A 290 17.04 -4.37 -16.30
N SER A 291 16.08 -5.22 -16.69
CA SER A 291 16.30 -6.65 -16.89
C SER A 291 16.25 -7.11 -18.34
N SER A 292 16.07 -6.19 -19.30
CA SER A 292 15.81 -6.57 -20.69
C SER A 292 14.62 -7.56 -20.80
N GLU A 293 14.44 -8.25 -21.90
CA GLU A 293 13.30 -9.17 -22.12
C GLU A 293 13.40 -10.50 -21.33
N SER A 294 14.42 -10.67 -20.49
CA SER A 294 14.71 -11.95 -19.83
C SER A 294 13.99 -12.19 -18.50
N VAL A 295 13.38 -11.16 -17.91
CA VAL A 295 12.64 -11.27 -16.64
C VAL A 295 11.20 -10.83 -16.86
N THR A 296 10.27 -11.67 -16.47
CA THR A 296 8.83 -11.35 -16.50
C THR A 296 8.39 -10.91 -15.11
N TYR A 297 7.70 -9.77 -15.02
CA TYR A 297 7.01 -9.32 -13.81
C TYR A 297 5.50 -9.39 -14.03
N SER A 298 4.78 -10.00 -13.12
CA SER A 298 3.32 -9.98 -13.11
C SER A 298 2.75 -10.08 -11.70
N VAL A 299 1.53 -9.60 -11.56
CA VAL A 299 0.68 -9.88 -10.40
C VAL A 299 -0.06 -11.17 -10.69
N VAL A 300 -0.05 -12.10 -9.75
CA VAL A 300 -0.71 -13.41 -9.87
C VAL A 300 -1.57 -13.69 -8.65
N ASP A 301 -2.74 -14.25 -8.86
CA ASP A 301 -3.65 -14.63 -7.79
C ASP A 301 -3.39 -16.05 -7.28
N SER A 302 -2.67 -16.85 -8.07
CA SER A 302 -2.39 -18.26 -7.76
C SER A 302 -1.16 -18.77 -8.49
N PHE A 303 -0.63 -19.89 -8.00
CA PHE A 303 0.44 -20.63 -8.69
C PHE A 303 0.00 -21.16 -10.08
N ALA A 304 -1.27 -21.53 -10.24
CA ALA A 304 -1.79 -21.96 -11.53
C ALA A 304 -1.72 -20.84 -12.59
N GLU A 305 -2.05 -19.61 -12.20
CA GLU A 305 -1.92 -18.45 -13.07
C GLU A 305 -0.46 -18.16 -13.43
N LEU A 306 0.45 -18.23 -12.45
CA LEU A 306 1.89 -18.15 -12.71
C LEU A 306 2.31 -19.15 -13.76
N MET A 307 1.91 -20.42 -13.61
CA MET A 307 2.28 -21.47 -14.55
C MET A 307 1.71 -21.26 -15.96
N ASN A 308 0.52 -20.66 -16.08
CA ASN A 308 -0.04 -20.30 -17.39
C ASN A 308 0.77 -19.18 -18.07
N ILE A 309 1.34 -18.25 -17.32
CA ILE A 309 2.17 -17.16 -17.86
C ILE A 309 3.53 -17.69 -18.32
N VAL A 310 4.16 -18.57 -17.54
CA VAL A 310 5.53 -19.05 -17.82
C VAL A 310 5.61 -20.23 -18.77
N SER A 311 4.53 -20.96 -19.00
CA SER A 311 4.48 -22.12 -19.93
C SER A 311 4.20 -21.66 -21.34
#